data_3c579389db976e12f17f46b799d9d08b
#
_entry.id   3c579389db976e12f17f46b799d9d08b
#
_cell.length_a   1.000
_cell.length_b   1.000
_cell.length_c   1.000
_cell.angle_alpha   90.00
_cell.angle_beta   90.00
_cell.angle_gamma   90.00
#
_symmetry.space_group_name_H-M   'P 1'
#
loop_
_entity.id
_entity.type
_entity.pdbx_description
1 polymer ?
#
loop_
_entity_poly.entity_id
_entity_poly.type
_entity_poly.pdbx_seq_one_letter_code
_entity_poly.pdbx_strand_id
1 'polypeptide(L)'
;MIASMDNARSSAVVTLSVWNALFLREAISRVTSGRVAWLWLFLEPVLHLTVLMVIFSMIQRQVTQGIDFALFLAIGVLGYNLFRNSATRSMAAISANRALFAYRQVKAVDVVLVRAFLEGVVQLLVALLVFSGMALFGFNAIPADPMGVFVVFALLWLAGTGWGSSCRWAVPWYRRSAVW
;
A
#
# COMPACT_ATOMS: atom_id res chain seq x y z
N MET A 1 44.59 14.23 -26.42
CA MET A 1 44.16 12.81 -26.44
C MET A 1 43.49 12.55 -25.12
N ILE A 2 42.21 12.95 -25.05
CA ILE A 2 41.40 12.85 -23.84
C ILE A 2 40.65 11.52 -23.92
N ALA A 3 41.13 10.55 -23.15
CA ALA A 3 40.44 9.28 -23.01
C ALA A 3 39.12 9.55 -22.31
N SER A 4 38.03 9.52 -23.03
CA SER A 4 36.67 9.45 -22.50
C SER A 4 36.56 8.14 -21.74
N MET A 5 36.65 8.22 -20.44
CA MET A 5 36.22 7.14 -19.54
C MET A 5 34.69 7.16 -19.53
N ASP A 6 34.12 6.60 -20.58
CA ASP A 6 32.72 6.18 -20.59
C ASP A 6 32.55 5.08 -19.52
N ASN A 7 32.37 5.53 -18.30
CA ASN A 7 31.83 4.67 -17.25
C ASN A 7 30.36 4.46 -17.61
N ALA A 8 30.11 3.58 -18.58
CA ALA A 8 28.78 3.09 -18.90
C ALA A 8 28.22 2.45 -17.64
N ARG A 9 27.52 3.26 -16.82
CA ARG A 9 26.82 2.75 -15.65
C ARG A 9 25.93 1.62 -16.11
N SER A 10 26.12 0.43 -15.56
CA SER A 10 25.32 -0.72 -15.96
C SER A 10 23.84 -0.35 -15.86
N SER A 11 23.02 -0.81 -16.79
CA SER A 11 21.58 -0.54 -16.85
C SER A 11 20.90 -0.80 -15.50
N ALA A 12 21.37 -1.80 -14.75
CA ALA A 12 20.89 -2.11 -13.39
C ALA A 12 21.17 -0.98 -12.38
N VAL A 13 22.35 -0.38 -12.41
CA VAL A 13 22.72 0.72 -11.49
C VAL A 13 21.86 1.96 -11.77
N VAL A 14 21.60 2.26 -13.04
CA VAL A 14 20.71 3.37 -13.42
C VAL A 14 19.28 3.11 -12.94
N THR A 15 18.76 1.91 -13.16
CA THR A 15 17.41 1.53 -12.71
C THR A 15 17.28 1.63 -11.18
N LEU A 16 18.23 1.11 -10.41
CA LEU A 16 18.23 1.19 -8.95
C LEU A 16 18.31 2.64 -8.45
N SER A 17 19.10 3.48 -9.11
CA SER A 17 19.20 4.91 -8.76
C SER A 17 17.86 5.62 -9.02
N VAL A 18 17.19 5.31 -10.12
CA VAL A 18 15.85 5.85 -10.45
C VAL A 18 14.82 5.38 -9.41
N TRP A 19 14.82 4.10 -9.04
CA TRP A 19 13.90 3.56 -8.04
C TRP A 19 14.10 4.19 -6.67
N ASN A 20 15.36 4.36 -6.24
CA ASN A 20 15.68 5.01 -4.96
C ASN A 20 15.21 6.48 -4.95
N ALA A 21 15.47 7.23 -6.02
CA ALA A 21 15.02 8.61 -6.15
C ALA A 21 13.49 8.73 -6.14
N LEU A 22 12.79 7.83 -6.85
CA LEU A 22 11.33 7.78 -6.86
C LEU A 22 10.76 7.40 -5.49
N PHE A 23 11.37 6.42 -4.82
CA PHE A 23 10.96 5.99 -3.48
C PHE A 23 11.10 7.10 -2.45
N LEU A 24 12.28 7.74 -2.38
CA LEU A 24 12.54 8.85 -1.48
C LEU A 24 11.58 10.02 -1.73
N ARG A 25 11.37 10.39 -2.99
CA ARG A 25 10.45 11.45 -3.35
C ARG A 25 9.01 11.14 -2.89
N GLU A 26 8.53 9.93 -3.15
CA GLU A 26 7.18 9.52 -2.77
C GLU A 26 7.05 9.41 -1.25
N ALA A 27 8.07 8.88 -0.53
CA ALA A 27 8.09 8.82 0.92
C ALA A 27 8.07 10.22 1.55
N ILE A 28 8.93 11.13 1.08
CA ILE A 28 8.99 12.51 1.56
C ILE A 28 7.65 13.21 1.30
N SER A 29 7.06 13.05 0.12
CA SER A 29 5.77 13.67 -0.20
C SER A 29 4.65 13.26 0.76
N ARG A 30 4.67 12.02 1.26
CA ARG A 30 3.69 11.55 2.26
C ARG A 30 3.90 12.17 3.63
N VAL A 31 5.15 12.37 4.04
CA VAL A 31 5.50 12.96 5.34
C VAL A 31 5.28 14.47 5.33
N THR A 32 5.58 15.15 4.21
CA THR A 32 5.52 16.61 4.11
C THR A 32 4.16 17.16 3.71
N SER A 33 3.20 16.31 3.33
CA SER A 33 1.84 16.72 2.92
C SER A 33 1.05 17.49 4.00
N GLY A 34 1.55 17.55 5.24
CA GLY A 34 1.00 18.31 6.34
C GLY A 34 1.59 17.85 7.67
N ARG A 35 1.66 18.78 8.66
CA ARG A 35 2.22 18.47 9.99
C ARG A 35 1.56 17.30 10.70
N VAL A 36 0.34 16.95 10.33
CA VAL A 36 -0.47 15.90 10.97
C VAL A 36 -0.81 14.76 9.99
N ALA A 37 -0.50 14.91 8.70
CA ALA A 37 -0.91 13.96 7.66
C ALA A 37 -0.32 12.54 7.87
N TRP A 38 0.91 12.46 8.38
CA TRP A 38 1.53 11.18 8.70
C TRP A 38 0.86 10.47 9.90
N LEU A 39 0.39 11.25 10.90
CA LEU A 39 -0.34 10.69 12.03
C LEU A 39 -1.69 10.11 11.59
N TRP A 40 -2.36 10.80 10.67
CA TRP A 40 -3.64 10.34 10.12
C TRP A 40 -3.55 8.98 9.43
N LEU A 41 -2.41 8.70 8.79
CA LEU A 41 -2.14 7.43 8.12
C LEU A 41 -2.24 6.22 9.08
N PHE A 42 -1.84 6.41 10.34
CA PHE A 42 -1.91 5.39 11.39
C PHE A 42 -3.21 5.46 12.19
N LEU A 43 -3.74 6.65 12.37
CA LEU A 43 -4.96 6.88 13.16
C LEU A 43 -6.20 6.34 12.45
N GLU A 44 -6.30 6.49 11.13
CA GLU A 44 -7.44 6.02 10.33
C GLU A 44 -7.74 4.52 10.53
N PRO A 45 -6.80 3.58 10.37
CA PRO A 45 -7.07 2.16 10.59
C PRO A 45 -7.35 1.82 12.06
N VAL A 46 -6.72 2.51 13.02
CA VAL A 46 -6.98 2.29 14.44
C VAL A 46 -8.39 2.74 14.82
N LEU A 47 -8.81 3.93 14.38
CA LEU A 47 -10.17 4.42 14.60
C LEU A 47 -11.20 3.51 13.92
N HIS A 48 -10.95 3.09 12.70
CA HIS A 48 -11.85 2.20 11.98
C HIS A 48 -12.05 0.87 12.73
N LEU A 49 -10.96 0.26 13.18
CA LEU A 49 -11.02 -0.95 14.01
C LEU A 49 -11.77 -0.72 15.32
N THR A 50 -11.49 0.38 16.03
CA THR A 50 -12.13 0.71 17.30
C THR A 50 -13.64 0.88 17.12
N VAL A 51 -14.07 1.62 16.11
CA VAL A 51 -15.50 1.83 15.82
C VAL A 51 -16.19 0.51 15.50
N LEU A 52 -15.57 -0.33 14.66
CA LEU A 52 -16.14 -1.64 14.34
C LEU A 52 -16.21 -2.54 15.57
N MET A 53 -15.18 -2.57 16.41
CA MET A 53 -15.20 -3.35 17.66
C MET A 53 -16.33 -2.90 18.58
N VAL A 54 -16.53 -1.60 18.74
CA VAL A 54 -17.63 -1.06 19.56
C VAL A 54 -19.00 -1.47 18.99
N ILE A 55 -19.20 -1.28 17.68
CA ILE A 55 -20.46 -1.63 17.01
C ILE A 55 -20.76 -3.13 17.18
N PHE A 56 -19.79 -3.99 16.88
CA PHE A 56 -19.98 -5.43 16.97
C PHE A 56 -20.13 -5.91 18.41
N SER A 57 -19.46 -5.31 19.38
CA SER A 57 -19.67 -5.64 20.80
C SER A 57 -21.09 -5.33 21.28
N MET A 58 -21.75 -4.33 20.69
CA MET A 58 -23.14 -3.99 21.00
C MET A 58 -24.15 -4.93 20.34
N ILE A 59 -23.84 -5.42 19.14
CA ILE A 59 -24.77 -6.25 18.33
C ILE A 59 -24.64 -7.73 18.69
N GLN A 60 -23.45 -8.22 18.97
CA GLN A 60 -23.17 -9.65 19.15
C GLN A 60 -22.65 -9.97 20.55
N ARG A 61 -23.55 -10.37 21.42
CA ARG A 61 -23.19 -11.00 22.70
C ARG A 61 -22.66 -12.44 22.54
N GLN A 62 -22.80 -13.06 21.38
CA GLN A 62 -22.34 -14.43 21.12
C GLN A 62 -21.76 -14.55 19.73
N VAL A 63 -20.48 -14.26 19.58
CA VAL A 63 -19.70 -14.71 18.42
C VAL A 63 -18.95 -15.98 18.80
N THR A 64 -19.16 -16.99 18.01
CA THR A 64 -18.48 -18.27 17.87
C THR A 64 -17.41 -18.57 18.95
N GLN A 65 -17.74 -19.48 19.85
CA GLN A 65 -16.79 -20.02 20.83
C GLN A 65 -15.52 -20.49 20.11
N GLY A 66 -14.36 -19.89 20.46
CA GLY A 66 -13.05 -20.33 20.00
C GLY A 66 -12.32 -19.42 19.01
N ILE A 67 -12.96 -18.38 18.45
CA ILE A 67 -12.27 -17.40 17.59
C ILE A 67 -12.15 -16.08 18.35
N ASP A 68 -10.92 -15.56 18.44
CA ASP A 68 -10.69 -14.23 18.98
C ASP A 68 -11.23 -13.19 17.98
N PHE A 69 -12.46 -12.72 18.26
CA PHE A 69 -13.18 -11.82 17.35
C PHE A 69 -12.39 -10.54 17.03
N ALA A 70 -11.66 -10.01 18.01
CA ALA A 70 -10.84 -8.83 17.83
C ALA A 70 -9.73 -9.08 16.80
N LEU A 71 -9.08 -10.23 16.89
CA LEU A 71 -8.03 -10.63 15.96
C LEU A 71 -8.59 -10.87 14.54
N PHE A 72 -9.73 -11.56 14.44
CA PHE A 72 -10.39 -11.79 13.14
C PHE A 72 -10.75 -10.47 12.46
N LEU A 73 -11.34 -9.55 13.21
CA LEU A 73 -11.72 -8.23 12.71
C LEU A 73 -10.49 -7.41 12.27
N ALA A 74 -9.41 -7.45 13.08
CA ALA A 74 -8.17 -6.74 12.76
C ALA A 74 -7.56 -7.25 11.44
N ILE A 75 -7.44 -8.57 11.27
CA ILE A 75 -6.90 -9.17 10.04
C ILE A 75 -7.77 -8.81 8.84
N GLY A 76 -9.09 -8.87 8.97
CA GLY A 76 -10.02 -8.54 7.88
C GLY A 76 -9.94 -7.08 7.45
N VAL A 77 -9.96 -6.14 8.40
CA VAL A 77 -9.88 -4.70 8.11
C VAL A 77 -8.52 -4.31 7.55
N LEU A 78 -7.44 -4.84 8.10
CA LEU A 78 -6.09 -4.60 7.57
C LEU A 78 -5.92 -5.15 6.16
N GLY A 79 -6.41 -6.36 5.89
CA GLY A 79 -6.39 -6.96 4.56
C GLY A 79 -7.21 -6.16 3.54
N TYR A 80 -8.41 -5.74 3.92
CA TYR A 80 -9.24 -4.86 3.08
C TYR A 80 -8.55 -3.53 2.76
N ASN A 81 -7.98 -2.87 3.78
CA ASN A 81 -7.28 -1.60 3.61
C ASN A 81 -6.04 -1.77 2.72
N LEU A 82 -5.29 -2.86 2.88
CA LEU A 82 -4.14 -3.18 2.03
C LEU A 82 -4.56 -3.28 0.56
N PHE A 83 -5.59 -4.07 0.25
CA PHE A 83 -6.11 -4.21 -1.11
C PHE A 83 -6.60 -2.87 -1.68
N ARG A 84 -7.48 -2.17 -0.95
CA ARG A 84 -8.08 -0.90 -1.36
C ARG A 84 -7.02 0.17 -1.62
N ASN A 85 -6.06 0.33 -0.69
CA ASN A 85 -5.03 1.36 -0.80
C ASN A 85 -4.05 1.03 -1.93
N SER A 86 -3.65 -0.23 -2.07
CA SER A 86 -2.80 -0.67 -3.19
C SER A 86 -3.46 -0.43 -4.54
N ALA A 87 -4.76 -0.73 -4.67
CA ALA A 87 -5.52 -0.51 -5.90
C ALA A 87 -5.64 0.99 -6.24
N THR A 88 -6.12 1.80 -5.30
CA THR A 88 -6.36 3.24 -5.54
C THR A 88 -5.07 4.01 -5.83
N ARG A 89 -3.98 3.69 -5.13
CA ARG A 89 -2.68 4.35 -5.36
C ARG A 89 -2.04 3.93 -6.67
N SER A 90 -2.19 2.66 -7.06
CA SER A 90 -1.73 2.17 -8.38
C SER A 90 -2.49 2.84 -9.51
N MET A 91 -3.81 3.04 -9.38
CA MET A 91 -4.62 3.79 -10.35
C MET A 91 -4.13 5.24 -10.52
N ALA A 92 -3.82 5.91 -9.41
CA ALA A 92 -3.37 7.31 -9.40
C ALA A 92 -1.88 7.49 -9.75
N ALA A 93 -1.10 6.40 -9.81
CA ALA A 93 0.36 6.47 -9.91
C ALA A 93 0.86 7.29 -11.11
N ILE A 94 0.26 7.13 -12.27
CA ILE A 94 0.75 7.76 -13.50
C ILE A 94 0.19 9.18 -13.66
N SER A 95 -1.07 9.42 -13.31
CA SER A 95 -1.63 10.77 -13.37
C SER A 95 -0.86 11.74 -12.46
N ALA A 96 -0.51 11.30 -11.26
CA ALA A 96 0.26 12.08 -10.30
C ALA A 96 1.73 12.32 -10.71
N ASN A 97 2.27 11.51 -11.63
CA ASN A 97 3.68 11.56 -12.02
C ASN A 97 3.89 11.93 -13.50
N ARG A 98 2.90 12.54 -14.15
CA ARG A 98 2.97 12.89 -15.60
C ARG A 98 4.21 13.70 -15.95
N ALA A 99 4.64 14.63 -15.12
CA ALA A 99 5.83 15.46 -15.36
C ALA A 99 7.13 14.64 -15.43
N LEU A 100 7.19 13.47 -14.77
CA LEU A 100 8.39 12.62 -14.78
C LEU A 100 8.58 11.87 -16.11
N PHE A 101 7.51 11.69 -16.88
CA PHE A 101 7.61 10.99 -18.17
C PHE A 101 8.24 11.83 -19.29
N ALA A 102 8.53 13.11 -19.02
CA ALA A 102 9.40 13.91 -19.87
C ALA A 102 10.85 13.40 -19.85
N TYR A 103 11.24 12.68 -18.81
CA TYR A 103 12.56 12.07 -18.69
C TYR A 103 12.55 10.66 -19.29
N ARG A 104 13.33 10.45 -20.34
CA ARG A 104 13.42 9.18 -21.10
C ARG A 104 13.81 7.95 -20.25
N GLN A 105 14.42 8.17 -19.09
CA GLN A 105 14.89 7.11 -18.19
C GLN A 105 13.79 6.54 -17.28
N VAL A 106 12.65 7.24 -17.11
CA VAL A 106 11.59 6.85 -16.18
C VAL A 106 10.48 6.12 -16.96
N LYS A 107 10.30 4.84 -16.67
CA LYS A 107 9.20 4.05 -17.23
C LYS A 107 7.96 4.14 -16.35
N ALA A 108 6.79 4.08 -16.97
CA ALA A 108 5.52 4.12 -16.25
C ALA A 108 5.37 2.96 -15.24
N VAL A 109 5.95 1.80 -15.57
CA VAL A 109 5.93 0.62 -14.71
C VAL A 109 6.75 0.86 -13.43
N ASP A 110 7.90 1.53 -13.52
CA ASP A 110 8.75 1.81 -12.36
C ASP A 110 8.01 2.65 -11.31
N VAL A 111 7.26 3.64 -11.76
CA VAL A 111 6.46 4.51 -10.88
C VAL A 111 5.35 3.73 -10.16
N VAL A 112 4.67 2.82 -10.86
CA VAL A 112 3.63 1.96 -10.27
C VAL A 112 4.23 1.01 -9.25
N LEU A 113 5.34 0.34 -9.58
CA LEU A 113 6.00 -0.62 -8.69
C LEU A 113 6.54 0.06 -7.43
N VAL A 114 7.19 1.21 -7.56
CA VAL A 114 7.71 1.96 -6.40
C VAL A 114 6.57 2.39 -5.48
N ARG A 115 5.45 2.87 -6.02
CA ARG A 115 4.26 3.21 -5.22
C ARG A 115 3.63 2.01 -4.54
N ALA A 116 3.49 0.91 -5.27
CA ALA A 116 2.96 -0.34 -4.72
C ALA A 116 3.84 -0.86 -3.59
N PHE A 117 5.16 -0.84 -3.77
CA PHE A 117 6.12 -1.25 -2.76
C PHE A 117 6.04 -0.37 -1.50
N LEU A 118 6.03 0.96 -1.68
CA LEU A 118 5.88 1.89 -0.56
C LEU A 118 4.55 1.67 0.19
N GLU A 119 3.46 1.39 -0.52
CA GLU A 119 2.18 1.07 0.12
C GLU A 119 2.25 -0.21 0.94
N GLY A 120 2.90 -1.25 0.41
CA GLY A 120 3.13 -2.49 1.14
C GLY A 120 3.92 -2.26 2.43
N VAL A 121 4.99 -1.47 2.38
CA VAL A 121 5.79 -1.11 3.57
C VAL A 121 4.96 -0.34 4.60
N VAL A 122 4.22 0.67 4.17
CA VAL A 122 3.35 1.46 5.06
C VAL A 122 2.30 0.57 5.72
N GLN A 123 1.66 -0.30 4.95
CA GLN A 123 0.63 -1.18 5.50
C GLN A 123 1.20 -2.23 6.45
N LEU A 124 2.44 -2.69 6.21
CA LEU A 124 3.15 -3.56 7.15
C LEU A 124 3.39 -2.84 8.48
N LEU A 125 3.83 -1.58 8.45
CA LEU A 125 4.04 -0.78 9.65
C LEU A 125 2.71 -0.55 10.41
N VAL A 126 1.62 -0.28 9.70
CA VAL A 126 0.28 -0.16 10.28
C VAL A 126 -0.15 -1.48 10.94
N ALA A 127 0.06 -2.61 10.27
CA ALA A 127 -0.27 -3.91 10.83
C ALA A 127 0.53 -4.21 12.11
N LEU A 128 1.83 -3.95 12.10
CA LEU A 128 2.68 -4.09 13.28
C LEU A 128 2.22 -3.21 14.43
N LEU A 129 1.83 -1.96 14.16
CA LEU A 129 1.31 -1.04 15.16
C LEU A 129 -0.02 -1.55 15.75
N VAL A 130 -0.93 -2.03 14.92
CA VAL A 130 -2.22 -2.55 15.37
C VAL A 130 -2.04 -3.82 16.21
N PHE A 131 -1.24 -4.79 15.74
CA PHE A 131 -1.00 -6.03 16.50
C PHE A 131 -0.26 -5.78 17.80
N SER A 132 0.75 -4.88 17.80
CA SER A 132 1.43 -4.50 19.05
C SER A 132 0.50 -3.78 20.03
N GLY A 133 -0.37 -2.90 19.52
CA GLY A 133 -1.41 -2.26 20.32
C GLY A 133 -2.35 -3.28 20.95
N MET A 134 -2.87 -4.23 20.15
CA MET A 134 -3.74 -5.31 20.67
C MET A 134 -3.05 -6.11 21.78
N ALA A 135 -1.77 -6.47 21.60
CA ALA A 135 -1.00 -7.19 22.61
C ALA A 135 -0.86 -6.39 23.92
N LEU A 136 -0.65 -5.08 23.85
CA LEU A 136 -0.56 -4.20 25.02
C LEU A 136 -1.89 -4.12 25.80
N PHE A 137 -3.03 -4.21 25.12
CA PHE A 137 -4.34 -4.24 25.74
C PHE A 137 -4.79 -5.64 26.21
N GLY A 138 -3.92 -6.65 26.11
CA GLY A 138 -4.19 -8.01 26.60
C GLY A 138 -5.03 -8.86 25.65
N PHE A 139 -5.23 -8.43 24.41
CA PHE A 139 -5.86 -9.27 23.38
C PHE A 139 -4.84 -10.25 22.79
N ASN A 140 -5.31 -11.42 22.36
CA ASN A 140 -4.45 -12.33 21.59
C ASN A 140 -4.14 -11.71 20.24
N ALA A 141 -2.90 -11.22 20.08
CA ALA A 141 -2.45 -10.58 18.85
C ALA A 141 -1.76 -11.55 17.88
N ILE A 142 -1.54 -12.80 18.29
CA ILE A 142 -0.82 -13.79 17.50
C ILE A 142 -1.83 -14.68 16.79
N PRO A 143 -1.93 -14.64 15.46
CA PRO A 143 -2.76 -15.57 14.70
C PRO A 143 -2.25 -17.01 14.84
N ALA A 144 -3.15 -17.98 14.77
CA ALA A 144 -2.81 -19.41 14.85
C ALA A 144 -1.84 -19.85 13.73
N ASP A 145 -1.97 -19.24 12.55
CA ASP A 145 -1.05 -19.42 11.42
C ASP A 145 -0.55 -18.06 10.91
N PRO A 146 0.57 -17.54 11.46
CA PRO A 146 1.15 -16.27 11.03
C PRO A 146 1.64 -16.30 9.59
N MET A 147 2.11 -17.46 9.11
CA MET A 147 2.63 -17.61 7.75
C MET A 147 1.48 -17.53 6.73
N GLY A 148 0.36 -18.18 7.01
CA GLY A 148 -0.85 -18.09 6.20
C GLY A 148 -1.38 -16.66 6.10
N VAL A 149 -1.41 -15.92 7.19
CA VAL A 149 -1.77 -14.51 7.20
C VAL A 149 -0.84 -13.69 6.31
N PHE A 150 0.47 -13.90 6.43
CA PHE A 150 1.45 -13.19 5.60
C PHE A 150 1.25 -13.48 4.10
N VAL A 151 1.02 -14.74 3.73
CA VAL A 151 0.76 -15.15 2.33
C VAL A 151 -0.51 -14.48 1.80
N VAL A 152 -1.59 -14.49 2.58
CA VAL A 152 -2.85 -13.83 2.19
C VAL A 152 -2.66 -12.32 2.00
N PHE A 153 -1.91 -11.66 2.89
CA PHE A 153 -1.59 -10.24 2.75
C PHE A 153 -0.75 -9.96 1.49
N ALA A 154 0.24 -10.80 1.20
CA ALA A 154 1.04 -10.69 -0.03
C ALA A 154 0.17 -10.85 -1.29
N LEU A 155 -0.75 -11.81 -1.29
CA LEU A 155 -1.69 -12.02 -2.40
C LEU A 155 -2.67 -10.86 -2.56
N LEU A 156 -3.21 -10.30 -1.46
CA LEU A 156 -4.08 -9.13 -1.49
C LEU A 156 -3.34 -7.89 -2.01
N TRP A 157 -2.08 -7.71 -1.62
CA TRP A 157 -1.25 -6.63 -2.13
C TRP A 157 -1.00 -6.77 -3.63
N LEU A 158 -0.66 -7.96 -4.12
CA LEU A 158 -0.49 -8.24 -5.54
C LEU A 158 -1.79 -8.06 -6.32
N ALA A 159 -2.90 -8.57 -5.79
CA ALA A 159 -4.22 -8.42 -6.41
C ALA A 159 -4.65 -6.94 -6.50
N GLY A 160 -4.45 -6.16 -5.43
CA GLY A 160 -4.75 -4.73 -5.40
C GLY A 160 -3.92 -3.94 -6.41
N THR A 161 -2.61 -4.18 -6.47
CA THR A 161 -1.72 -3.54 -7.43
C THR A 161 -2.04 -3.92 -8.88
N GLY A 162 -2.33 -5.20 -9.12
CA GLY A 162 -2.75 -5.72 -10.43
C GLY A 162 -4.08 -5.11 -10.89
N TRP A 163 -5.07 -5.08 -10.00
CA TRP A 163 -6.37 -4.46 -10.27
C TRP A 163 -6.23 -2.96 -10.59
N GLY A 164 -5.52 -2.22 -9.75
CA GLY A 164 -5.31 -0.79 -9.94
C GLY A 164 -4.60 -0.44 -11.23
N SER A 165 -3.60 -1.22 -11.63
CA SER A 165 -2.90 -1.05 -12.91
C SER A 165 -3.78 -1.38 -14.10
N SER A 166 -4.62 -2.42 -14.04
CA SER A 166 -5.52 -2.86 -15.11
C SER A 166 -6.66 -1.89 -15.36
N CYS A 167 -7.35 -1.42 -14.33
CA CYS A 167 -8.45 -0.46 -14.43
C CYS A 167 -8.02 0.84 -15.14
N ARG A 168 -6.78 1.23 -15.02
CA ARG A 168 -6.24 2.41 -15.66
C ARG A 168 -6.16 2.32 -17.19
N TRP A 169 -5.91 1.13 -17.74
CA TRP A 169 -5.89 0.92 -19.19
C TRP A 169 -7.30 0.93 -19.79
N ALA A 170 -8.31 0.60 -19.00
CA ALA A 170 -9.71 0.60 -19.42
C ALA A 170 -10.30 2.01 -19.56
N VAL A 171 -9.88 2.97 -18.72
CA VAL A 171 -10.45 4.35 -18.70
C VAL A 171 -10.22 5.14 -20.00
N PRO A 172 -9.03 5.13 -20.66
CA PRO A 172 -8.85 5.81 -21.93
C PRO A 172 -9.65 5.19 -23.08
N TRP A 173 -9.90 3.88 -23.01
CA TRP A 173 -10.68 3.17 -24.02
C TRP A 173 -12.16 3.55 -23.94
N TYR A 174 -12.72 3.61 -22.75
CA TYR A 174 -14.10 4.05 -22.53
C TYR A 174 -14.34 5.50 -22.97
N ARG A 175 -13.39 6.41 -22.74
CA ARG A 175 -13.49 7.80 -23.16
C ARG A 175 -13.40 7.96 -24.68
N ARG A 176 -12.71 7.08 -25.41
CA ARG A 176 -12.67 7.08 -26.87
C ARG A 176 -13.94 6.54 -27.52
N SER A 177 -14.59 5.56 -26.88
CA SER A 177 -15.84 4.98 -27.39
C SER A 177 -17.07 5.85 -27.14
N ALA A 178 -17.00 6.84 -26.25
CA ALA A 178 -18.12 7.76 -25.95
C ALA A 178 -18.14 9.03 -26.84
N VAL A 179 -17.29 9.14 -27.84
CA VAL A 179 -17.15 10.31 -28.76
C VAL A 179 -17.63 9.97 -30.16
N TRP A 180 -18.44 8.91 -30.33
CA TRP A 180 -19.14 8.61 -31.58
C TRP A 180 -20.64 8.65 -31.40
#